data_3ab23b0e37f1eb13e6b37cfb3b2d6fe4
#
_entry.id   3ab23b0e37f1eb13e6b37cfb3b2d6fe4
#
_cell.length_a   1.000
_cell.length_b   1.000
_cell.length_c   1.000
_cell.angle_alpha   90.00
_cell.angle_beta   90.00
_cell.angle_gamma   90.00
#
_symmetry.space_group_name_H-M   'P 1'
#
loop_
_entity.id
_entity.type
_entity.pdbx_description
1 polymer ?
#
loop_
_entity_poly.entity_id
_entity_poly.type
_entity_poly.pdbx_seq_one_letter_code
_entity_poly.pdbx_strand_id
1 'polypeptide(L)'
;MDEHLLEVKNLKVSFKIGKKKLTAVDNVTFSLDRGKVIGIVGESGCGKSVTATSIMRLVSPSVCEIDENSQILFEGEDLSKASEARMRKVRGNEISRIFQEPMSSLNPVYRIGDQMLEMIRTHHREIPKKEALKQCIEMLARVGIPSPEQRIREFPHQMSGGMRQRVMIAMALLCQPKLLIADEPTTALDVTIQAQILRILKKLAEESDTSVILITHDMGVVAEMADHVMVMYAGKSVEYGTAEDIFDHPMHPYTVGLLKSIPKLGSGQEDHLFTIEGTVPGLDEMPAGCRFSTRCPYATEQCKKEDPGMQGEAGHFVRCFRFMDPEIQDSREVE
;
A
#
# COMPACT_ATOMS: atom_id res chain seq x y z
N MET A 1 8.99 -16.39 19.29
CA MET A 1 8.93 -16.31 17.81
C MET A 1 8.37 -14.96 17.52
N ASP A 2 8.98 -14.16 16.65
CA ASP A 2 8.46 -12.85 16.30
C ASP A 2 7.08 -13.05 15.68
N GLU A 3 6.07 -12.48 16.31
CA GLU A 3 4.66 -12.62 15.94
C GLU A 3 4.39 -11.90 14.60
N HIS A 4 5.18 -10.86 14.30
CA HIS A 4 5.04 -10.02 13.12
C HIS A 4 6.08 -10.37 12.02
N LEU A 5 5.62 -10.39 10.75
CA LEU A 5 6.50 -10.47 9.59
C LEU A 5 7.23 -9.15 9.34
N LEU A 6 6.49 -8.04 9.44
CA LEU A 6 7.01 -6.70 9.25
C LEU A 6 6.56 -5.80 10.41
N GLU A 7 7.51 -5.05 10.96
CA GLU A 7 7.23 -3.94 11.88
C GLU A 7 7.90 -2.67 11.36
N VAL A 8 7.11 -1.64 11.17
CA VAL A 8 7.59 -0.30 10.84
C VAL A 8 7.39 0.58 12.07
N LYS A 9 8.49 1.15 12.59
CA LYS A 9 8.48 1.95 13.82
C LYS A 9 9.00 3.35 13.54
N ASN A 10 8.22 4.36 13.87
CA ASN A 10 8.59 5.78 13.80
C ASN A 10 9.12 6.19 12.41
N LEU A 11 8.57 5.62 11.33
CA LEU A 11 9.06 5.90 9.98
C LEU A 11 8.87 7.38 9.66
N LYS A 12 10.00 8.05 9.45
CA LYS A 12 10.06 9.45 9.01
C LYS A 12 10.92 9.55 7.78
N VAL A 13 10.32 10.13 6.73
CA VAL A 13 10.94 10.23 5.40
C VAL A 13 10.85 11.65 4.91
N SER A 14 11.98 12.22 4.54
CA SER A 14 12.06 13.60 4.08
C SER A 14 12.76 13.69 2.73
N PHE A 15 12.24 14.55 1.85
CA PHE A 15 12.85 14.87 0.56
C PHE A 15 13.73 16.11 0.66
N LYS A 16 14.87 16.07 -0.03
CA LYS A 16 15.79 17.20 -0.19
C LYS A 16 15.43 17.95 -1.47
N ILE A 17 14.75 19.09 -1.34
CA ILE A 17 14.33 19.94 -2.45
C ILE A 17 15.10 21.27 -2.37
N GLY A 18 16.16 21.38 -3.18
CA GLY A 18 17.09 22.50 -3.08
C GLY A 18 17.76 22.55 -1.72
N LYS A 19 17.56 23.65 -0.97
CA LYS A 19 18.07 23.82 0.42
C LYS A 19 17.07 23.41 1.51
N LYS A 20 15.82 23.05 1.13
CA LYS A 20 14.78 22.68 2.09
C LYS A 20 14.74 21.16 2.26
N LYS A 21 14.41 20.72 3.48
CA LYS A 21 14.07 19.34 3.82
C LYS A 21 12.58 19.30 4.11
N LEU A 22 11.80 18.61 3.26
CA LEU A 22 10.35 18.49 3.36
C LEU A 22 9.97 17.07 3.77
N THR A 23 9.23 16.93 4.86
CA THR A 23 8.86 15.64 5.43
C THR A 23 7.57 15.13 4.79
N ALA A 24 7.68 14.05 4.03
CA ALA A 24 6.56 13.41 3.33
C ALA A 24 5.90 12.29 4.14
N VAL A 25 6.64 11.61 5.01
CA VAL A 25 6.13 10.62 5.97
C VAL A 25 6.68 11.00 7.33
N ASP A 26 5.84 11.05 8.34
CA ASP A 26 6.19 11.57 9.65
C ASP A 26 5.62 10.72 10.77
N ASN A 27 6.50 9.95 11.42
CA ASN A 27 6.20 9.10 12.56
C ASN A 27 5.08 8.08 12.29
N VAL A 28 5.22 7.33 11.19
CA VAL A 28 4.30 6.23 10.84
C VAL A 28 4.78 4.95 11.50
N THR A 29 3.86 4.29 12.23
CA THR A 29 4.12 3.03 12.93
C THR A 29 2.98 2.07 12.65
N PHE A 30 3.31 0.83 12.23
CA PHE A 30 2.36 -0.26 12.04
C PHE A 30 3.09 -1.60 12.01
N SER A 31 2.34 -2.70 12.18
CA SER A 31 2.85 -4.06 12.03
C SER A 31 2.00 -4.88 11.07
N LEU A 32 2.58 -5.95 10.54
CA LEU A 32 1.91 -6.89 9.66
C LEU A 32 2.33 -8.31 10.02
N ASP A 33 1.35 -9.15 10.34
CA ASP A 33 1.54 -10.56 10.65
C ASP A 33 1.71 -11.41 9.39
N ARG A 34 2.22 -12.62 9.56
CA ARG A 34 2.38 -13.57 8.45
C ARG A 34 1.01 -13.97 7.88
N GLY A 35 0.92 -14.06 6.56
CA GLY A 35 -0.30 -14.42 5.83
C GLY A 35 -1.44 -13.41 5.94
N LYS A 36 -1.19 -12.23 6.54
CA LYS A 36 -2.20 -11.18 6.73
C LYS A 36 -2.10 -10.07 5.67
N VAL A 37 -3.20 -9.34 5.53
CA VAL A 37 -3.32 -8.21 4.60
C VAL A 37 -3.54 -6.93 5.38
N ILE A 38 -2.69 -5.92 5.17
CA ILE A 38 -2.92 -4.55 5.63
C ILE A 38 -3.28 -3.65 4.46
N GLY A 39 -4.43 -2.96 4.55
CA GLY A 39 -4.82 -1.89 3.64
C GLY A 39 -4.23 -0.55 4.08
N ILE A 40 -3.53 0.15 3.20
CA ILE A 40 -3.07 1.53 3.43
C ILE A 40 -3.88 2.45 2.54
N VAL A 41 -4.73 3.28 3.14
CA VAL A 41 -5.68 4.13 2.43
C VAL A 41 -5.47 5.61 2.70
N GLY A 42 -5.99 6.45 1.82
CA GLY A 42 -5.96 7.91 1.93
C GLY A 42 -5.89 8.59 0.57
N GLU A 43 -6.05 9.91 0.54
CA GLU A 43 -6.01 10.71 -0.70
C GLU A 43 -4.64 10.66 -1.39
N SER A 44 -4.60 11.03 -2.67
CA SER A 44 -3.34 11.14 -3.41
C SER A 44 -2.37 12.12 -2.72
N GLY A 45 -1.08 11.80 -2.72
CA GLY A 45 -0.05 12.62 -2.07
C GLY A 45 0.06 12.47 -0.55
N CYS A 46 -0.77 11.65 0.12
CA CYS A 46 -0.71 11.50 1.58
C CYS A 46 0.47 10.65 2.12
N GLY A 47 1.36 10.14 1.25
CA GLY A 47 2.58 9.43 1.66
C GLY A 47 2.55 7.90 1.55
N LYS A 48 1.47 7.28 1.07
CA LYS A 48 1.33 5.80 0.94
C LYS A 48 2.47 5.15 0.15
N SER A 49 2.66 5.58 -1.10
CA SER A 49 3.71 5.02 -1.97
C SER A 49 5.13 5.35 -1.48
N VAL A 50 5.30 6.48 -0.77
CA VAL A 50 6.59 6.82 -0.13
C VAL A 50 6.88 5.85 1.01
N THR A 51 5.89 5.51 1.84
CA THR A 51 6.01 4.50 2.89
C THR A 51 6.42 3.15 2.30
N ALA A 52 5.71 2.67 1.29
CA ALA A 52 6.02 1.42 0.58
C ALA A 52 7.44 1.41 -0.04
N THR A 53 7.81 2.50 -0.69
CA THR A 53 9.12 2.64 -1.33
C THR A 53 10.26 2.65 -0.30
N SER A 54 9.99 3.20 0.90
CA SER A 54 10.94 3.25 2.01
C SER A 54 11.18 1.88 2.64
N ILE A 55 10.18 1.02 2.74
CA ILE A 55 10.34 -0.37 3.23
C ILE A 55 11.37 -1.11 2.38
N MET A 56 11.34 -0.94 1.07
CA MET A 56 12.30 -1.57 0.15
C MET A 56 13.56 -0.72 -0.09
N ARG A 57 13.68 0.47 0.51
CA ARG A 57 14.78 1.42 0.30
C ARG A 57 15.05 1.69 -1.18
N LEU A 58 13.99 1.89 -1.97
CA LEU A 58 14.07 2.17 -3.39
C LEU A 58 14.26 3.65 -3.72
N VAL A 59 14.13 4.54 -2.74
CA VAL A 59 14.42 5.97 -2.92
C VAL A 59 15.90 6.22 -2.75
N SER A 60 16.48 6.97 -3.70
CA SER A 60 17.91 7.31 -3.65
C SER A 60 18.24 8.18 -2.43
N PRO A 61 19.30 7.85 -1.66
CA PRO A 61 19.76 8.66 -0.53
C PRO A 61 20.14 10.12 -0.91
N SER A 62 20.41 10.39 -2.18
CA SER A 62 20.68 11.73 -2.69
C SER A 62 19.45 12.62 -2.72
N VAL A 63 18.25 12.04 -2.83
CA VAL A 63 16.97 12.75 -2.95
C VAL A 63 16.15 12.65 -1.68
N CYS A 64 16.25 11.51 -0.98
CA CYS A 64 15.41 11.17 0.15
C CYS A 64 16.27 10.70 1.33
N GLU A 65 15.82 11.03 2.53
CA GLU A 65 16.45 10.65 3.78
C GLU A 65 15.43 9.96 4.69
N ILE A 66 15.75 8.77 5.15
CA ILE A 66 15.03 8.08 6.22
C ILE A 66 15.70 8.49 7.53
N ASP A 67 14.91 8.95 8.51
CA ASP A 67 15.41 9.36 9.81
C ASP A 67 16.09 8.20 10.56
N GLU A 68 17.15 8.45 11.29
CA GLU A 68 17.95 7.43 12.00
C GLU A 68 17.19 6.69 13.11
N ASN A 69 16.13 7.30 13.65
CA ASN A 69 15.24 6.69 14.64
C ASN A 69 14.17 5.81 14.02
N SER A 70 14.04 5.81 12.69
CA SER A 70 13.13 4.92 11.97
C SER A 70 13.66 3.51 11.96
N GLN A 71 12.78 2.54 12.20
CA GLN A 71 13.11 1.11 12.10
C GLN A 71 12.14 0.42 11.12
N ILE A 72 12.69 -0.47 10.31
CA ILE A 72 11.94 -1.32 9.39
C ILE A 72 12.39 -2.76 9.65
N LEU A 73 11.71 -3.41 10.58
CA LEU A 73 12.04 -4.77 11.00
C LEU A 73 11.29 -5.77 10.11
N PHE A 74 12.03 -6.56 9.36
CA PHE A 74 11.50 -7.66 8.56
C PHE A 74 12.05 -8.96 9.12
N GLU A 75 11.17 -9.83 9.63
CA GLU A 75 11.55 -11.02 10.38
C GLU A 75 12.58 -10.72 11.50
N GLY A 76 12.40 -9.59 12.20
CA GLY A 76 13.30 -9.12 13.25
C GLY A 76 14.58 -8.42 12.77
N GLU A 77 14.91 -8.45 11.47
CA GLU A 77 16.09 -7.77 10.91
C GLU A 77 15.75 -6.32 10.52
N ASP A 78 16.52 -5.34 10.99
CA ASP A 78 16.32 -3.92 10.63
C ASP A 78 16.85 -3.63 9.22
N LEU A 79 15.94 -3.60 8.25
CA LEU A 79 16.25 -3.30 6.85
C LEU A 79 16.67 -1.83 6.65
N SER A 80 16.32 -0.91 7.55
CA SER A 80 16.73 0.50 7.44
C SER A 80 18.25 0.67 7.48
N LYS A 81 18.94 -0.25 8.17
CA LYS A 81 20.40 -0.28 8.36
C LYS A 81 21.09 -1.41 7.59
N ALA A 82 20.35 -2.26 6.88
CA ALA A 82 20.89 -3.38 6.15
C ALA A 82 21.87 -2.94 5.04
N SER A 83 22.86 -3.77 4.77
CA SER A 83 23.79 -3.54 3.65
C SER A 83 23.09 -3.64 2.30
N GLU A 84 23.62 -2.99 1.26
CA GLU A 84 23.05 -3.09 -0.08
C GLU A 84 23.12 -4.53 -0.63
N ALA A 85 24.11 -5.30 -0.24
CA ALA A 85 24.21 -6.73 -0.58
C ALA A 85 23.04 -7.54 0.02
N ARG A 86 22.59 -7.20 1.25
CA ARG A 86 21.39 -7.78 1.87
C ARG A 86 20.13 -7.33 1.16
N MET A 87 20.00 -6.02 0.88
CA MET A 87 18.84 -5.46 0.19
C MET A 87 18.62 -6.05 -1.21
N ARG A 88 19.69 -6.40 -1.93
CA ARG A 88 19.58 -7.10 -3.22
C ARG A 88 18.97 -8.50 -3.09
N LYS A 89 19.18 -9.18 -1.97
CA LYS A 89 18.55 -10.48 -1.70
C LYS A 89 17.09 -10.33 -1.27
N VAL A 90 16.76 -9.22 -0.62
CA VAL A 90 15.38 -8.90 -0.18
C VAL A 90 14.51 -8.53 -1.35
N ARG A 91 14.97 -7.55 -2.17
CA ARG A 91 14.17 -6.97 -3.27
C ARG A 91 13.91 -7.99 -4.38
N GLY A 92 12.64 -8.24 -4.66
CA GLY A 92 12.17 -9.16 -5.71
C GLY A 92 12.17 -10.64 -5.31
N ASN A 93 12.72 -11.00 -4.15
CA ASN A 93 12.76 -12.36 -3.64
C ASN A 93 11.95 -12.51 -2.34
N GLU A 94 12.39 -11.87 -1.26
CA GLU A 94 11.71 -11.93 0.04
C GLU A 94 10.57 -10.90 0.14
N ILE A 95 10.79 -9.71 -0.42
CA ILE A 95 9.80 -8.64 -0.54
C ILE A 95 9.67 -8.27 -2.02
N SER A 96 8.47 -8.39 -2.57
CA SER A 96 8.17 -8.02 -3.94
C SER A 96 7.19 -6.84 -4.00
N ARG A 97 7.12 -6.15 -5.15
CA ARG A 97 6.23 -5.01 -5.34
C ARG A 97 5.57 -5.02 -6.70
N ILE A 98 4.28 -4.74 -6.71
CA ILE A 98 3.52 -4.34 -7.89
C ILE A 98 3.47 -2.83 -7.91
N PHE A 99 3.96 -2.20 -8.99
CA PHE A 99 3.99 -0.75 -9.16
C PHE A 99 2.68 -0.23 -9.75
N GLN A 100 2.36 1.03 -9.46
CA GLN A 100 1.12 1.70 -9.86
C GLN A 100 0.88 1.71 -11.39
N GLU A 101 1.95 1.77 -12.20
CA GLU A 101 1.83 1.83 -13.66
C GLU A 101 2.36 0.55 -14.35
N PRO A 102 1.43 -0.32 -14.85
CA PRO A 102 1.84 -1.53 -15.58
C PRO A 102 2.59 -1.25 -16.87
N MET A 103 2.32 -0.09 -17.48
CA MET A 103 2.90 0.27 -18.78
C MET A 103 4.40 0.59 -18.71
N SER A 104 4.84 1.17 -17.59
CA SER A 104 6.23 1.54 -17.35
C SER A 104 7.06 0.43 -16.71
N SER A 105 6.40 -0.57 -16.11
CA SER A 105 7.05 -1.64 -15.35
C SER A 105 7.60 -2.78 -16.22
N LEU A 106 6.96 -3.05 -17.37
CA LEU A 106 7.42 -4.05 -18.32
C LEU A 106 8.30 -3.35 -19.40
N ASN A 107 9.52 -3.85 -19.60
CA ASN A 107 10.39 -3.34 -20.64
C ASN A 107 9.85 -3.73 -22.02
N PRO A 108 9.47 -2.76 -22.90
CA PRO A 108 8.78 -3.03 -24.16
C PRO A 108 9.64 -3.74 -25.22
N VAL A 109 10.96 -3.72 -25.08
CA VAL A 109 11.89 -4.31 -26.06
C VAL A 109 12.34 -5.73 -25.70
N TYR A 110 11.92 -6.26 -24.54
CA TYR A 110 12.17 -7.65 -24.16
C TYR A 110 10.88 -8.46 -24.14
N ARG A 111 10.99 -9.75 -24.46
CA ARG A 111 9.86 -10.68 -24.36
C ARG A 111 9.47 -10.90 -22.91
N ILE A 112 8.20 -11.24 -22.68
CA ILE A 112 7.68 -11.53 -21.33
C ILE A 112 8.51 -12.64 -20.67
N GLY A 113 8.79 -13.73 -21.38
CA GLY A 113 9.57 -14.84 -20.85
C GLY A 113 11.00 -14.47 -20.46
N ASP A 114 11.64 -13.58 -21.21
CA ASP A 114 13.01 -13.15 -20.89
C ASP A 114 13.02 -12.35 -19.57
N GLN A 115 12.04 -11.46 -19.37
CA GLN A 115 11.91 -10.66 -18.15
C GLN A 115 11.57 -11.54 -16.94
N MET A 116 10.65 -12.52 -17.09
CA MET A 116 10.31 -13.47 -16.02
C MET A 116 11.50 -14.37 -15.66
N LEU A 117 12.21 -14.89 -16.67
CA LEU A 117 13.41 -15.71 -16.46
C LEU A 117 14.52 -14.93 -15.74
N GLU A 118 14.69 -13.64 -16.02
CA GLU A 118 15.65 -12.79 -15.34
C GLU A 118 15.39 -12.74 -13.84
N MET A 119 14.11 -12.66 -13.40
CA MET A 119 13.73 -12.67 -11.98
C MET A 119 14.22 -13.95 -11.29
N ILE A 120 13.89 -15.12 -11.84
CA ILE A 120 14.34 -16.39 -11.26
C ILE A 120 15.87 -16.49 -11.25
N ARG A 121 16.52 -16.19 -12.36
CA ARG A 121 17.98 -16.32 -12.49
C ARG A 121 18.77 -15.33 -11.65
N THR A 122 18.19 -14.23 -11.26
CA THR A 122 18.82 -13.26 -10.36
C THR A 122 18.91 -13.82 -8.94
N HIS A 123 17.88 -14.51 -8.48
CA HIS A 123 17.75 -14.97 -7.11
C HIS A 123 18.00 -16.47 -6.93
N HIS A 124 17.67 -17.28 -7.93
CA HIS A 124 17.72 -18.75 -7.90
C HIS A 124 18.55 -19.29 -9.07
N ARG A 125 19.85 -19.01 -9.04
CA ARG A 125 20.79 -19.41 -10.11
C ARG A 125 20.96 -20.93 -10.25
N GLU A 126 20.65 -21.65 -9.20
CA GLU A 126 20.67 -23.11 -9.13
C GLU A 126 19.58 -23.77 -9.99
N ILE A 127 18.49 -23.05 -10.29
CA ILE A 127 17.38 -23.58 -11.09
C ILE A 127 17.78 -23.62 -12.57
N PRO A 128 17.77 -24.80 -13.23
CA PRO A 128 18.06 -24.91 -14.64
C PRO A 128 17.11 -24.09 -15.50
N LYS A 129 17.61 -23.46 -16.58
CA LYS A 129 16.81 -22.59 -17.46
C LYS A 129 15.50 -23.24 -17.93
N LYS A 130 15.52 -24.55 -18.23
CA LYS A 130 14.34 -25.27 -18.70
C LYS A 130 13.25 -25.35 -17.61
N GLU A 131 13.68 -25.59 -16.36
CA GLU A 131 12.77 -25.65 -15.21
C GLU A 131 12.25 -24.25 -14.87
N ALA A 132 13.11 -23.22 -14.84
CA ALA A 132 12.71 -21.84 -14.66
C ALA A 132 11.67 -21.39 -15.71
N LEU A 133 11.85 -21.78 -16.98
CA LEU A 133 10.87 -21.46 -18.02
C LEU A 133 9.51 -22.15 -17.78
N LYS A 134 9.53 -23.40 -17.29
CA LYS A 134 8.32 -24.12 -16.91
C LYS A 134 7.57 -23.42 -15.79
N GLN A 135 8.28 -22.98 -14.73
CA GLN A 135 7.71 -22.20 -13.63
C GLN A 135 7.09 -20.88 -14.12
N CYS A 136 7.74 -20.18 -15.06
CA CYS A 136 7.19 -18.97 -15.68
C CYS A 136 5.86 -19.27 -16.40
N ILE A 137 5.80 -20.33 -17.19
CA ILE A 137 4.58 -20.74 -17.93
C ILE A 137 3.47 -21.10 -16.95
N GLU A 138 3.77 -21.89 -15.92
CA GLU A 138 2.81 -22.28 -14.88
C GLU A 138 2.26 -21.05 -14.13
N MET A 139 3.13 -20.07 -13.81
CA MET A 139 2.69 -18.85 -13.15
C MET A 139 1.79 -18.00 -14.05
N LEU A 140 2.11 -17.90 -15.36
CA LEU A 140 1.22 -17.24 -16.33
C LEU A 140 -0.15 -17.92 -16.41
N ALA A 141 -0.21 -19.25 -16.36
CA ALA A 141 -1.47 -19.98 -16.30
C ALA A 141 -2.25 -19.68 -15.00
N ARG A 142 -1.57 -19.65 -13.85
CA ARG A 142 -2.19 -19.35 -12.53
C ARG A 142 -2.81 -17.95 -12.49
N VAL A 143 -2.21 -16.96 -13.11
CA VAL A 143 -2.80 -15.60 -13.22
C VAL A 143 -3.86 -15.50 -14.34
N GLY A 144 -4.17 -16.60 -15.02
CA GLY A 144 -5.23 -16.66 -16.04
C GLY A 144 -4.85 -16.05 -17.38
N ILE A 145 -3.57 -16.13 -17.79
CA ILE A 145 -3.14 -15.80 -19.16
C ILE A 145 -3.50 -16.97 -20.07
N PRO A 146 -4.30 -16.77 -21.14
CA PRO A 146 -4.64 -17.83 -22.09
C PRO A 146 -3.42 -18.21 -22.94
N SER A 147 -3.26 -19.51 -23.23
CA SER A 147 -2.15 -20.05 -24.05
C SER A 147 -0.75 -19.58 -23.58
N PRO A 148 -0.39 -19.82 -22.31
CA PRO A 148 0.80 -19.21 -21.69
C PRO A 148 2.10 -19.60 -22.40
N GLU A 149 2.18 -20.79 -23.04
CA GLU A 149 3.34 -21.26 -23.83
C GLU A 149 3.59 -20.42 -25.07
N GLN A 150 2.56 -19.76 -25.61
CA GLN A 150 2.67 -18.84 -26.73
C GLN A 150 2.94 -17.44 -26.22
N ARG A 151 2.14 -16.98 -25.25
CA ARG A 151 2.20 -15.63 -24.68
C ARG A 151 3.56 -15.29 -24.05
N ILE A 152 4.24 -16.27 -23.46
CA ILE A 152 5.57 -16.08 -22.89
C ILE A 152 6.62 -15.61 -23.90
N ARG A 153 6.40 -15.85 -25.21
CA ARG A 153 7.29 -15.43 -26.31
C ARG A 153 6.95 -14.06 -26.87
N GLU A 154 5.84 -13.48 -26.47
CA GLU A 154 5.36 -12.18 -26.92
C GLU A 154 6.05 -11.02 -26.19
N PHE A 155 5.93 -9.84 -26.78
CA PHE A 155 6.36 -8.57 -26.20
C PHE A 155 5.20 -7.89 -25.46
N PRO A 156 5.45 -7.01 -24.48
CA PRO A 156 4.41 -6.31 -23.74
C PRO A 156 3.38 -5.58 -24.63
N HIS A 157 3.79 -4.98 -25.71
CA HIS A 157 2.90 -4.25 -26.62
C HIS A 157 1.89 -5.15 -27.39
N GLN A 158 2.12 -6.47 -27.44
CA GLN A 158 1.21 -7.43 -28.03
C GLN A 158 0.12 -7.90 -27.08
N MET A 159 0.12 -7.43 -25.82
CA MET A 159 -0.82 -7.79 -24.77
C MET A 159 -1.77 -6.64 -24.43
N SER A 160 -3.00 -6.98 -24.05
CA SER A 160 -3.95 -6.01 -23.48
C SER A 160 -3.48 -5.45 -22.11
N GLY A 161 -4.04 -4.33 -21.66
CA GLY A 161 -3.74 -3.76 -20.34
C GLY A 161 -3.93 -4.75 -19.19
N GLY A 162 -5.06 -5.43 -19.15
CA GLY A 162 -5.34 -6.46 -18.14
C GLY A 162 -4.41 -7.67 -18.22
N MET A 163 -3.96 -8.07 -19.42
CA MET A 163 -2.95 -9.13 -19.55
C MET A 163 -1.59 -8.67 -19.02
N ARG A 164 -1.16 -7.44 -19.32
CA ARG A 164 0.09 -6.88 -18.77
C ARG A 164 0.06 -6.80 -17.26
N GLN A 165 -1.08 -6.41 -16.67
CA GLN A 165 -1.26 -6.40 -15.22
C GLN A 165 -1.11 -7.80 -14.62
N ARG A 166 -1.73 -8.83 -15.24
CA ARG A 166 -1.60 -10.23 -14.81
C ARG A 166 -0.15 -10.72 -14.91
N VAL A 167 0.58 -10.33 -15.95
CA VAL A 167 2.01 -10.64 -16.08
C VAL A 167 2.82 -10.00 -14.96
N MET A 168 2.53 -8.75 -14.59
CA MET A 168 3.21 -8.09 -13.47
C MET A 168 2.95 -8.78 -12.13
N ILE A 169 1.71 -9.22 -11.89
CA ILE A 169 1.38 -10.02 -10.71
C ILE A 169 2.13 -11.34 -10.74
N ALA A 170 2.16 -12.02 -11.90
CA ALA A 170 2.95 -13.24 -12.08
C ALA A 170 4.42 -13.03 -11.76
N MET A 171 5.04 -11.96 -12.25
CA MET A 171 6.44 -11.63 -11.96
C MET A 171 6.64 -11.35 -10.47
N ALA A 172 5.76 -10.56 -9.85
CA ALA A 172 5.88 -10.22 -8.44
C ALA A 172 5.79 -11.45 -7.50
N LEU A 173 5.03 -12.47 -7.87
CA LEU A 173 4.84 -13.69 -7.07
C LEU A 173 5.74 -14.86 -7.50
N LEU A 174 6.50 -14.71 -8.58
CA LEU A 174 7.26 -15.81 -9.19
C LEU A 174 8.33 -16.41 -8.26
N CYS A 175 8.98 -15.57 -7.44
CA CYS A 175 9.97 -15.99 -6.44
C CYS A 175 9.33 -16.34 -5.08
N GLN A 176 8.00 -16.45 -4.97
CA GLN A 176 7.26 -16.75 -3.74
C GLN A 176 7.67 -15.84 -2.56
N PRO A 177 7.49 -14.52 -2.69
CA PRO A 177 7.90 -13.57 -1.65
C PRO A 177 7.08 -13.78 -0.38
N LYS A 178 7.69 -13.50 0.78
CA LYS A 178 7.00 -13.50 2.07
C LYS A 178 6.09 -12.27 2.22
N LEU A 179 6.48 -11.15 1.58
CA LEU A 179 5.73 -9.89 1.58
C LEU A 179 5.55 -9.38 0.16
N LEU A 180 4.30 -9.10 -0.21
CA LEU A 180 3.94 -8.41 -1.44
C LEU A 180 3.43 -7.01 -1.13
N ILE A 181 4.03 -5.99 -1.72
CA ILE A 181 3.54 -4.61 -1.69
C ILE A 181 2.79 -4.34 -2.99
N ALA A 182 1.47 -4.25 -2.94
CA ALA A 182 0.62 -3.95 -4.08
C ALA A 182 0.23 -2.46 -4.05
N ASP A 183 0.93 -1.64 -4.84
CA ASP A 183 0.72 -0.19 -4.87
C ASP A 183 -0.22 0.17 -6.02
N GLU A 184 -1.48 0.44 -5.68
CA GLU A 184 -2.60 0.69 -6.60
C GLU A 184 -2.68 -0.34 -7.74
N PRO A 185 -2.79 -1.64 -7.44
CA PRO A 185 -2.60 -2.72 -8.42
C PRO A 185 -3.67 -2.76 -9.52
N THR A 186 -4.71 -1.94 -9.42
CA THR A 186 -5.86 -1.93 -10.35
C THR A 186 -6.11 -0.56 -10.98
N THR A 187 -5.25 0.41 -10.77
CA THR A 187 -5.37 1.75 -11.37
C THR A 187 -5.41 1.67 -12.90
N ALA A 188 -6.30 2.46 -13.51
CA ALA A 188 -6.55 2.51 -14.96
C ALA A 188 -7.16 1.23 -15.59
N LEU A 189 -7.75 0.35 -14.80
CA LEU A 189 -8.51 -0.81 -15.27
C LEU A 189 -10.02 -0.57 -15.11
N ASP A 190 -10.82 -1.21 -15.95
CA ASP A 190 -12.27 -1.24 -15.76
C ASP A 190 -12.66 -2.07 -14.52
N VAL A 191 -13.82 -1.78 -13.93
CA VAL A 191 -14.28 -2.37 -12.66
C VAL A 191 -14.33 -3.91 -12.71
N THR A 192 -14.69 -4.48 -13.86
CA THR A 192 -14.77 -5.94 -14.02
C THR A 192 -13.38 -6.58 -13.97
N ILE A 193 -12.41 -5.99 -14.67
CA ILE A 193 -11.03 -6.48 -14.67
C ILE A 193 -10.39 -6.23 -13.30
N GLN A 194 -10.68 -5.09 -12.65
CA GLN A 194 -10.23 -4.80 -11.29
C GLN A 194 -10.62 -5.92 -10.32
N ALA A 195 -11.90 -6.30 -10.26
CA ALA A 195 -12.38 -7.37 -9.39
C ALA A 195 -11.71 -8.72 -9.69
N GLN A 196 -11.45 -9.04 -10.97
CA GLN A 196 -10.74 -10.25 -11.35
C GLN A 196 -9.28 -10.25 -10.88
N ILE A 197 -8.59 -9.12 -11.03
CA ILE A 197 -7.19 -8.95 -10.60
C ILE A 197 -7.06 -9.12 -9.09
N LEU A 198 -7.94 -8.49 -8.31
CA LEU A 198 -7.94 -8.58 -6.86
C LEU A 198 -8.19 -10.01 -6.37
N ARG A 199 -9.14 -10.72 -6.97
CA ARG A 199 -9.39 -12.14 -6.65
C ARG A 199 -8.18 -13.03 -6.96
N ILE A 200 -7.49 -12.80 -8.08
CA ILE A 200 -6.27 -13.52 -8.44
C ILE A 200 -5.19 -13.25 -7.40
N LEU A 201 -4.98 -11.97 -7.04
CA LEU A 201 -3.98 -11.56 -6.06
C LEU A 201 -4.25 -12.19 -4.70
N LYS A 202 -5.49 -12.09 -4.19
CA LYS A 202 -5.92 -12.69 -2.92
C LYS A 202 -5.67 -14.20 -2.91
N LYS A 203 -6.17 -14.91 -3.91
CA LYS A 203 -6.01 -16.36 -4.04
C LYS A 203 -4.53 -16.79 -4.05
N LEU A 204 -3.69 -16.12 -4.85
CA LEU A 204 -2.28 -16.47 -4.96
C LEU A 204 -1.49 -16.15 -3.70
N ALA A 205 -1.84 -15.06 -2.99
CA ALA A 205 -1.24 -14.71 -1.72
C ALA A 205 -1.58 -15.75 -0.63
N GLU A 206 -2.85 -16.14 -0.54
CA GLU A 206 -3.32 -17.20 0.38
C GLU A 206 -2.65 -18.55 0.09
N GLU A 207 -2.56 -18.98 -1.17
CA GLU A 207 -1.92 -20.24 -1.57
C GLU A 207 -0.43 -20.30 -1.24
N SER A 208 0.26 -19.16 -1.19
CA SER A 208 1.70 -19.07 -0.93
C SER A 208 2.05 -18.54 0.45
N ASP A 209 1.08 -18.33 1.34
CA ASP A 209 1.25 -17.71 2.66
C ASP A 209 1.99 -16.36 2.59
N THR A 210 1.73 -15.60 1.52
CA THR A 210 2.33 -14.30 1.28
C THR A 210 1.52 -13.21 2.00
N SER A 211 2.15 -12.44 2.88
CA SER A 211 1.54 -11.27 3.50
C SER A 211 1.45 -10.12 2.48
N VAL A 212 0.43 -9.27 2.59
CA VAL A 212 0.20 -8.21 1.59
C VAL A 212 0.07 -6.84 2.24
N ILE A 213 0.80 -5.85 1.71
CA ILE A 213 0.49 -4.43 1.91
C ILE A 213 -0.26 -3.98 0.66
N LEU A 214 -1.55 -3.68 0.82
CA LEU A 214 -2.41 -3.20 -0.25
C LEU A 214 -2.57 -1.68 -0.14
N ILE A 215 -2.00 -0.95 -1.08
CA ILE A 215 -2.16 0.51 -1.17
C ILE A 215 -3.24 0.81 -2.20
N THR A 216 -4.28 1.51 -1.79
CA THR A 216 -5.36 1.94 -2.68
C THR A 216 -6.08 3.16 -2.11
N HIS A 217 -6.82 3.87 -2.96
CA HIS A 217 -7.80 4.88 -2.54
C HIS A 217 -9.23 4.31 -2.53
N ASP A 218 -9.43 3.07 -2.94
CA ASP A 218 -10.73 2.39 -3.00
C ASP A 218 -11.00 1.64 -1.69
N MET A 219 -11.87 2.22 -0.85
CA MET A 219 -12.25 1.64 0.43
C MET A 219 -13.03 0.32 0.27
N GLY A 220 -13.79 0.15 -0.84
CA GLY A 220 -14.50 -1.10 -1.12
C GLY A 220 -13.55 -2.27 -1.33
N VAL A 221 -12.44 -2.03 -2.01
CA VAL A 221 -11.37 -3.02 -2.20
C VAL A 221 -10.73 -3.40 -0.86
N VAL A 222 -10.51 -2.42 0.00
CA VAL A 222 -9.93 -2.65 1.33
C VAL A 222 -10.87 -3.47 2.21
N ALA A 223 -12.17 -3.16 2.20
CA ALA A 223 -13.18 -3.92 2.94
C ALA A 223 -13.23 -5.41 2.54
N GLU A 224 -12.98 -5.73 1.25
CA GLU A 224 -12.99 -7.12 0.75
C GLU A 224 -11.69 -7.87 1.09
N MET A 225 -10.56 -7.17 1.18
CA MET A 225 -9.25 -7.81 1.18
C MET A 225 -8.47 -7.71 2.48
N ALA A 226 -8.63 -6.63 3.26
CA ALA A 226 -7.73 -6.32 4.36
C ALA A 226 -8.18 -6.92 5.69
N ASP A 227 -7.23 -7.45 6.48
CA ASP A 227 -7.44 -7.80 7.89
C ASP A 227 -7.31 -6.54 8.77
N HIS A 228 -6.34 -5.66 8.46
CA HIS A 228 -6.10 -4.40 9.15
C HIS A 228 -6.08 -3.24 8.16
N VAL A 229 -6.39 -2.06 8.64
CA VAL A 229 -6.40 -0.84 7.82
C VAL A 229 -5.62 0.26 8.52
N MET A 230 -4.75 0.92 7.77
CA MET A 230 -4.10 2.16 8.17
C MET A 230 -4.56 3.30 7.28
N VAL A 231 -5.22 4.28 7.87
CA VAL A 231 -5.67 5.49 7.19
C VAL A 231 -4.55 6.53 7.29
N MET A 232 -4.08 7.01 6.15
CA MET A 232 -3.03 8.03 6.06
C MET A 232 -3.57 9.36 5.57
N TYR A 233 -3.17 10.44 6.22
CA TYR A 233 -3.44 11.82 5.79
C TYR A 233 -2.17 12.67 5.92
N ALA A 234 -1.81 13.37 4.84
CA ALA A 234 -0.70 14.32 4.80
C ALA A 234 0.60 13.79 5.45
N GLY A 235 0.97 12.53 5.20
CA GLY A 235 2.20 11.89 5.69
C GLY A 235 2.13 11.30 7.09
N LYS A 236 0.97 11.30 7.73
CA LYS A 236 0.76 10.66 9.04
C LYS A 236 -0.28 9.55 8.98
N SER A 237 -0.12 8.52 9.81
CA SER A 237 -1.20 7.61 10.16
C SER A 237 -2.16 8.37 11.07
N VAL A 238 -3.42 8.48 10.66
CA VAL A 238 -4.47 9.17 11.43
C VAL A 238 -5.39 8.20 12.14
N GLU A 239 -5.54 6.98 11.61
CA GLU A 239 -6.28 5.90 12.24
C GLU A 239 -5.69 4.55 11.81
N TYR A 240 -5.70 3.56 12.72
CA TYR A 240 -5.23 2.21 12.50
C TYR A 240 -6.07 1.24 13.34
N GLY A 241 -6.55 0.17 12.74
CA GLY A 241 -7.35 -0.86 13.41
C GLY A 241 -7.60 -2.05 12.51
N THR A 242 -8.43 -2.99 12.97
CA THR A 242 -8.98 -4.04 12.10
C THR A 242 -9.85 -3.43 11.01
N ALA A 243 -10.14 -4.16 9.94
CA ALA A 243 -11.09 -3.70 8.93
C ALA A 243 -12.45 -3.39 9.57
N GLU A 244 -12.95 -4.24 10.47
CA GLU A 244 -14.19 -4.04 11.22
C GLU A 244 -14.17 -2.71 12.00
N ASP A 245 -13.09 -2.43 12.75
CA ASP A 245 -12.96 -1.18 13.50
C ASP A 245 -13.06 0.06 12.60
N ILE A 246 -12.37 0.04 11.46
CA ILE A 246 -12.31 1.19 10.55
C ILE A 246 -13.61 1.40 9.79
N PHE A 247 -14.32 0.32 9.40
CA PHE A 247 -15.56 0.45 8.62
C PHE A 247 -16.79 0.65 9.50
N ASP A 248 -16.86 -0.01 10.66
CA ASP A 248 -18.04 0.02 11.52
C ASP A 248 -17.90 1.03 12.66
N HIS A 249 -16.66 1.31 13.09
CA HIS A 249 -16.36 2.16 14.26
C HIS A 249 -15.28 3.23 13.97
N PRO A 250 -15.37 4.00 12.86
CA PRO A 250 -14.37 5.01 12.54
C PRO A 250 -14.33 6.12 13.59
N MET A 251 -13.13 6.47 14.05
CA MET A 251 -12.92 7.46 15.11
C MET A 251 -12.40 8.80 14.58
N HIS A 252 -11.61 8.80 13.48
CA HIS A 252 -11.06 10.04 12.95
C HIS A 252 -12.04 10.71 11.98
N PRO A 253 -12.30 12.02 12.08
CA PRO A 253 -13.23 12.72 11.16
C PRO A 253 -12.88 12.58 9.67
N TYR A 254 -11.60 12.40 9.33
CA TYR A 254 -11.17 12.12 7.97
C TYR A 254 -11.61 10.73 7.51
N THR A 255 -11.48 9.71 8.36
CA THR A 255 -11.93 8.33 8.07
C THR A 255 -13.45 8.31 7.84
N VAL A 256 -14.21 8.97 8.72
CA VAL A 256 -15.66 9.14 8.54
C VAL A 256 -15.99 9.80 7.21
N GLY A 257 -15.23 10.86 6.83
CA GLY A 257 -15.38 11.54 5.55
C GLY A 257 -15.10 10.64 4.35
N LEU A 258 -14.03 9.82 4.42
CA LEU A 258 -13.71 8.85 3.36
C LEU A 258 -14.81 7.81 3.18
N LEU A 259 -15.35 7.28 4.28
CA LEU A 259 -16.44 6.28 4.25
C LEU A 259 -17.75 6.89 3.71
N LYS A 260 -18.06 8.12 4.07
CA LYS A 260 -19.24 8.84 3.54
C LYS A 260 -19.12 9.16 2.04
N SER A 261 -17.92 9.24 1.50
CA SER A 261 -17.69 9.48 0.06
C SER A 261 -17.82 8.22 -0.81
N ILE A 262 -18.02 7.03 -0.21
CA ILE A 262 -18.28 5.78 -0.95
C ILE A 262 -19.71 5.84 -1.51
N PRO A 263 -19.91 5.66 -2.84
CA PRO A 263 -21.24 5.60 -3.42
C PRO A 263 -22.05 4.42 -2.87
N LYS A 264 -23.22 4.69 -2.27
CA LYS A 264 -24.13 3.63 -1.83
C LYS A 264 -24.89 3.09 -3.05
N LEU A 265 -24.97 1.74 -3.19
CA LEU A 265 -25.81 1.10 -4.20
C LEU A 265 -27.28 1.45 -3.93
N GLY A 266 -27.94 2.10 -4.90
CA GLY A 266 -29.36 2.46 -4.79
C GLY A 266 -29.65 3.90 -4.34
N SER A 267 -28.64 4.73 -4.06
CA SER A 267 -28.84 6.16 -3.92
C SER A 267 -29.33 6.74 -5.25
N GLY A 268 -30.46 7.47 -5.22
CA GLY A 268 -31.05 8.08 -6.41
C GLY A 268 -30.14 9.16 -7.01
N GLN A 269 -30.44 9.58 -8.26
CA GLN A 269 -29.66 10.61 -8.98
C GLN A 269 -29.59 11.97 -8.27
N GLU A 270 -30.31 12.17 -7.17
CA GLU A 270 -30.38 13.44 -6.41
C GLU A 270 -29.49 13.49 -5.16
N ASP A 271 -28.89 12.37 -4.75
CA ASP A 271 -27.98 12.37 -3.60
C ASP A 271 -26.61 12.92 -4.03
N HIS A 272 -26.32 14.16 -3.62
CA HIS A 272 -24.98 14.72 -3.76
C HIS A 272 -23.97 13.84 -3.03
N LEU A 273 -23.01 13.29 -3.76
CA LEU A 273 -21.88 12.54 -3.16
C LEU A 273 -21.19 13.44 -2.14
N PHE A 274 -21.05 12.93 -0.93
CA PHE A 274 -20.29 13.62 0.10
C PHE A 274 -18.82 13.78 -0.36
N THR A 275 -18.31 14.99 -0.27
CA THR A 275 -16.91 15.29 -0.57
C THR A 275 -16.27 15.99 0.63
N ILE A 276 -15.05 15.57 0.97
CA ILE A 276 -14.27 16.27 2.00
C ILE A 276 -13.77 17.59 1.40
N GLU A 277 -14.28 18.72 1.89
CA GLU A 277 -13.95 20.04 1.38
C GLU A 277 -12.45 20.37 1.49
N GLY A 278 -11.93 21.19 0.58
CA GLY A 278 -10.56 21.62 0.53
C GLY A 278 -9.60 20.58 -0.07
N THR A 279 -8.31 20.83 0.03
CA THR A 279 -7.24 19.99 -0.52
C THR A 279 -6.23 19.56 0.55
N VAL A 280 -5.53 18.46 0.32
CA VAL A 280 -4.40 18.04 1.18
C VAL A 280 -3.32 19.12 1.14
N PRO A 281 -2.81 19.60 2.30
CA PRO A 281 -1.79 20.64 2.33
C PRO A 281 -0.50 20.17 1.63
N GLY A 282 0.17 21.10 0.95
CA GLY A 282 1.48 20.86 0.36
C GLY A 282 2.54 20.55 1.42
N LEU A 283 3.64 19.89 1.03
CA LEU A 283 4.70 19.53 1.98
C LEU A 283 5.36 20.73 2.66
N ASP A 284 5.30 21.90 2.07
CA ASP A 284 5.82 23.16 2.59
C ASP A 284 4.76 24.00 3.35
N GLU A 285 3.50 23.57 3.33
CA GLU A 285 2.35 24.26 3.96
C GLU A 285 1.72 23.43 5.10
N MET A 286 2.45 22.46 5.64
CA MET A 286 1.93 21.58 6.67
C MET A 286 1.57 22.36 7.95
N PRO A 287 0.33 22.16 8.50
CA PRO A 287 -0.06 22.73 9.78
C PRO A 287 0.91 22.33 10.91
N ALA A 288 1.11 23.23 11.88
CA ALA A 288 1.95 22.98 13.03
C ALA A 288 1.37 21.91 13.98
N GLY A 289 0.04 21.83 14.06
CA GLY A 289 -0.69 20.85 14.88
C GLY A 289 -1.22 19.67 14.08
N CYS A 290 -2.48 19.31 14.32
CA CYS A 290 -3.17 18.27 13.57
C CYS A 290 -3.20 18.62 12.07
N ARG A 291 -2.66 17.74 11.23
CA ARG A 291 -2.56 17.99 9.78
C ARG A 291 -3.91 18.09 9.07
N PHE A 292 -4.95 17.50 9.64
CA PHE A 292 -6.32 17.60 9.13
C PHE A 292 -7.06 18.85 9.62
N SER A 293 -6.50 19.65 10.55
CA SER A 293 -7.19 20.78 11.18
C SER A 293 -7.74 21.84 10.21
N THR A 294 -7.16 21.97 9.02
CA THR A 294 -7.61 22.93 7.98
C THR A 294 -8.87 22.50 7.23
N ARG A 295 -9.23 21.20 7.33
CA ARG A 295 -10.40 20.59 6.64
C ARG A 295 -11.38 19.94 7.61
N CYS A 296 -11.01 19.85 8.89
CA CYS A 296 -11.81 19.19 9.92
C CYS A 296 -12.96 20.10 10.37
N PRO A 297 -14.22 19.67 10.24
CA PRO A 297 -15.36 20.49 10.69
C PRO A 297 -15.39 20.66 12.22
N TYR A 298 -14.66 19.83 12.95
CA TYR A 298 -14.56 19.84 14.41
C TYR A 298 -13.26 20.45 14.94
N ALA A 299 -12.46 21.13 14.09
CA ALA A 299 -11.16 21.66 14.48
C ALA A 299 -11.28 22.71 15.59
N THR A 300 -10.51 22.52 16.65
CA THR A 300 -10.37 23.47 17.78
C THR A 300 -9.05 24.27 17.66
N GLU A 301 -8.88 25.27 18.51
CA GLU A 301 -7.61 26.01 18.60
C GLU A 301 -6.43 25.12 19.04
N GLN A 302 -6.71 24.05 19.82
CA GLN A 302 -5.70 23.07 20.17
C GLN A 302 -5.26 22.29 18.95
N CYS A 303 -6.21 21.83 18.10
CA CYS A 303 -5.90 21.11 16.86
C CYS A 303 -4.97 21.89 15.91
N LYS A 304 -5.05 23.24 15.93
CA LYS A 304 -4.19 24.10 15.09
C LYS A 304 -2.75 24.20 15.62
N LYS A 305 -2.56 24.01 16.93
CA LYS A 305 -1.28 24.25 17.61
C LYS A 305 -0.53 22.97 17.96
N GLU A 306 -1.25 21.88 18.24
CA GLU A 306 -0.67 20.64 18.78
C GLU A 306 -1.02 19.42 17.90
N ASP A 307 -0.07 18.50 17.79
CA ASP A 307 -0.32 17.18 17.20
C ASP A 307 -0.92 16.27 18.27
N PRO A 308 -2.11 15.68 18.07
CA PRO A 308 -2.78 14.85 19.09
C PRO A 308 -2.00 13.59 19.49
N GLY A 309 -0.99 13.19 18.73
CA GLY A 309 -0.36 11.89 18.94
C GLY A 309 -1.31 10.73 18.57
N MET A 310 -0.80 9.50 18.62
CA MET A 310 -1.61 8.29 18.41
C MET A 310 -2.14 7.84 19.77
N GLN A 311 -3.45 7.61 19.88
CA GLN A 311 -4.15 7.22 21.09
C GLN A 311 -5.10 6.07 20.75
N GLY A 312 -5.46 5.24 21.72
CA GLY A 312 -6.37 4.12 21.54
C GLY A 312 -5.97 2.91 22.37
N GLU A 313 -6.78 1.86 22.30
CA GLU A 313 -6.59 0.61 23.01
C GLU A 313 -7.13 -0.56 22.19
N ALA A 314 -6.85 -1.79 22.66
CA ALA A 314 -7.37 -3.02 22.05
C ALA A 314 -7.07 -3.18 20.54
N GLY A 315 -6.02 -2.52 20.02
CA GLY A 315 -5.64 -2.63 18.60
C GLY A 315 -6.26 -1.58 17.70
N HIS A 316 -7.17 -0.73 18.18
CA HIS A 316 -7.74 0.40 17.43
C HIS A 316 -7.17 1.72 17.93
N PHE A 317 -6.46 2.44 17.06
CA PHE A 317 -5.70 3.65 17.38
C PHE A 317 -6.10 4.81 16.46
N VAL A 318 -6.17 6.02 17.04
CA VAL A 318 -6.55 7.24 16.34
C VAL A 318 -5.68 8.42 16.75
N ARG A 319 -5.39 9.31 15.80
CA ARG A 319 -4.66 10.56 16.00
C ARG A 319 -5.64 11.74 16.03
N CYS A 320 -6.44 11.83 17.10
CA CYS A 320 -7.47 12.86 17.27
C CYS A 320 -7.68 13.20 18.73
N PHE A 321 -7.79 14.50 19.08
CA PHE A 321 -8.12 14.93 20.45
C PHE A 321 -9.56 14.58 20.87
N ARG A 322 -10.44 14.39 19.89
CA ARG A 322 -11.88 14.11 20.10
C ARG A 322 -12.23 12.63 20.09
N PHE A 323 -11.25 11.70 20.09
CA PHE A 323 -11.57 10.28 19.97
C PHE A 323 -12.44 9.75 21.12
N MET A 324 -12.40 10.40 22.29
CA MET A 324 -13.24 10.09 23.47
C MET A 324 -14.49 10.97 23.53
N ASP A 325 -14.75 11.84 22.55
CA ASP A 325 -15.91 12.73 22.56
C ASP A 325 -17.19 11.95 22.21
N PRO A 326 -18.20 11.92 23.10
CA PRO A 326 -19.47 11.23 22.85
C PRO A 326 -20.18 11.71 21.59
N GLU A 327 -20.06 13.00 21.21
CA GLU A 327 -20.72 13.56 20.02
C GLU A 327 -20.15 12.97 18.71
N ILE A 328 -18.89 12.50 18.68
CA ILE A 328 -18.37 11.75 17.53
C ILE A 328 -18.89 10.31 17.56
N GLN A 329 -19.11 9.76 18.73
CA GLN A 329 -19.70 8.43 18.89
C GLN A 329 -21.16 8.41 18.45
N ASP A 330 -21.94 9.49 18.68
CA ASP A 330 -23.33 9.59 18.25
C ASP A 330 -23.50 9.85 16.74
N SER A 331 -22.48 10.37 16.04
CA SER A 331 -22.54 10.49 14.57
C SER A 331 -22.53 9.14 13.83
N ARG A 332 -22.44 8.04 14.55
CA ARG A 332 -22.57 6.64 14.07
C ARG A 332 -24.04 6.22 13.84
N GLU A 333 -25.00 6.90 14.47
CA GLU A 333 -26.43 6.57 14.43
C GLU A 333 -27.23 7.43 13.43
N VAL A 334 -26.59 8.19 12.55
CA VAL A 334 -27.34 8.88 11.50
C VAL A 334 -27.38 7.97 10.27
N GLU A 335 -28.55 7.33 10.13
CA GLU A 335 -29.07 6.51 9.03
C GLU A 335 -28.67 6.97 7.62
#